data_53f6890b082d0d0cc0026abdcfcdfff6
#
_entry.id   53f6890b082d0d0cc0026abdcfcdfff6
#
_cell.length_a   1.000
_cell.length_b   1.000
_cell.length_c   1.000
_cell.angle_alpha   90.00
_cell.angle_beta   90.00
_cell.angle_gamma   90.00
#
_symmetry.space_group_name_H-M   'P 1'
#
loop_
_entity.id
_entity.type
_entity.pdbx_description
1 polymer ?
#
loop_
_entity_poly.entity_id
_entity_poly.type
_entity_poly.pdbx_seq_one_letter_code
_entity_poly.pdbx_strand_id
1 'polypeptide(L)'
;MKRYQIFISSTYTDLRLERQAVLQSVLKLRHIPVGMEHFVAANEEQFNYIKRLLDETDYYILIIGNRYGSQADDGISYTEKEFDYATDLGIPVIACVHSNPDILPVDKSDTNACVKQKLCKFRNKVMNHRMVSYFSWVNPSDLSAEVAVALINAINDYPRLGWERVASYENSDLLNQIND
;
A
#
# COMPACT_ATOMS: atom_id res chain seq x y z
N MET A 1 15.50 12.43 12.48
CA MET A 1 15.26 11.88 11.12
C MET A 1 13.85 11.31 11.10
N LYS A 2 12.97 11.89 10.32
CA LYS A 2 11.56 11.52 10.23
C LYS A 2 11.42 10.16 9.52
N ARG A 3 10.55 9.29 10.02
CA ARG A 3 10.16 8.02 9.43
C ARG A 3 8.69 8.06 9.07
N TYR A 4 8.32 7.41 7.99
CA TYR A 4 6.94 7.36 7.55
C TYR A 4 6.41 5.93 7.61
N GLN A 5 5.15 5.79 7.96
CA GLN A 5 4.43 4.51 7.92
C GLN A 5 3.90 4.31 6.51
N ILE A 6 4.35 3.25 5.85
CA ILE A 6 4.05 2.94 4.46
C ILE A 6 3.22 1.67 4.40
N PHE A 7 1.96 1.79 4.02
CA PHE A 7 1.10 0.61 3.83
C PHE A 7 1.35 -0.02 2.47
N ILE A 8 1.59 -1.34 2.44
CA ILE A 8 1.83 -2.11 1.21
C ILE A 8 0.64 -3.02 0.97
N SER A 9 -0.15 -2.72 -0.07
CA SER A 9 -1.32 -3.46 -0.50
C SER A 9 -1.08 -4.22 -1.79
N SER A 10 -1.53 -5.44 -1.88
CA SER A 10 -1.62 -6.26 -3.09
C SER A 10 -2.41 -7.53 -2.81
N THR A 11 -2.71 -8.32 -3.84
CA THR A 11 -2.97 -9.74 -3.66
C THR A 11 -1.73 -10.43 -3.07
N TYR A 12 -1.93 -11.48 -2.25
CA TYR A 12 -0.82 -12.04 -1.48
C TYR A 12 -0.14 -13.23 -2.14
N THR A 13 -0.93 -14.21 -2.58
CA THR A 13 -0.39 -15.52 -3.01
C THR A 13 0.44 -15.44 -4.29
N ASP A 14 0.06 -14.58 -5.21
CA ASP A 14 0.67 -14.41 -6.53
C ASP A 14 1.81 -13.38 -6.56
N LEU A 15 1.80 -12.41 -5.62
CA LEU A 15 2.73 -11.28 -5.60
C LEU A 15 3.72 -11.29 -4.42
N ARG A 16 4.04 -12.47 -3.89
CA ARG A 16 4.95 -12.60 -2.73
C ARG A 16 6.34 -12.01 -2.97
N LEU A 17 6.93 -12.28 -4.13
CA LEU A 17 8.27 -11.78 -4.49
C LEU A 17 8.24 -10.27 -4.71
N GLU A 18 7.21 -9.77 -5.36
CA GLU A 18 6.97 -8.37 -5.61
C GLU A 18 6.78 -7.60 -4.30
N ARG A 19 5.96 -8.10 -3.40
CA ARG A 19 5.79 -7.54 -2.04
C ARG A 19 7.09 -7.50 -1.27
N GLN A 20 7.86 -8.59 -1.30
CA GLN A 20 9.15 -8.67 -0.62
C GLN A 20 10.14 -7.63 -1.17
N ALA A 21 10.16 -7.42 -2.49
CA ALA A 21 11.01 -6.42 -3.13
C ALA A 21 10.64 -5.00 -2.68
N VAL A 22 9.34 -4.67 -2.65
CA VAL A 22 8.82 -3.39 -2.18
C VAL A 22 9.10 -3.18 -0.69
N LEU A 23 8.84 -4.18 0.14
CA LEU A 23 9.12 -4.13 1.58
C LEU A 23 10.60 -3.83 1.85
N GLN A 24 11.51 -4.50 1.14
CA GLN A 24 12.95 -4.25 1.26
C GLN A 24 13.32 -2.83 0.84
N SER A 25 12.68 -2.26 -0.18
CA SER A 25 12.91 -0.87 -0.60
C SER A 25 12.49 0.12 0.48
N VAL A 26 11.32 -0.07 1.09
CA VAL A 26 10.83 0.76 2.20
C VAL A 26 11.79 0.71 3.40
N LEU A 27 12.27 -0.49 3.76
CA LEU A 27 13.23 -0.68 4.85
C LEU A 27 14.60 -0.04 4.56
N LYS A 28 15.12 -0.15 3.32
CA LYS A 28 16.37 0.50 2.90
C LYS A 28 16.28 2.02 2.99
N LEU A 29 15.12 2.60 2.72
CA LEU A 29 14.82 4.02 2.90
C LEU A 29 14.59 4.39 4.38
N ARG A 30 14.69 3.42 5.30
CA ARG A 30 14.51 3.59 6.75
C ARG A 30 13.10 4.04 7.17
N HIS A 31 12.09 3.69 6.36
CA HIS A 31 10.69 3.87 6.70
C HIS A 31 10.09 2.63 7.35
N ILE A 32 8.84 2.70 7.80
CA ILE A 32 8.14 1.66 8.54
C ILE A 32 7.14 1.00 7.57
N PRO A 33 7.43 -0.19 7.02
CA PRO A 33 6.46 -0.90 6.18
C PRO A 33 5.37 -1.52 7.07
N VAL A 34 4.13 -1.39 6.62
CA VAL A 34 2.94 -2.01 7.22
C VAL A 34 2.19 -2.75 6.13
N GLY A 35 1.66 -3.91 6.43
CA GLY A 35 0.90 -4.72 5.48
C GLY A 35 0.35 -5.98 6.11
N MET A 36 -0.32 -6.79 5.28
CA MET A 36 -1.08 -7.97 5.69
C MET A 36 -0.25 -9.27 5.71
N GLU A 37 1.06 -9.20 5.92
CA GLU A 37 1.97 -10.36 5.84
C GLU A 37 1.62 -11.48 6.82
N HIS A 38 0.92 -11.17 7.88
CA HIS A 38 0.60 -12.11 8.97
C HIS A 38 -0.87 -12.53 9.04
N PHE A 39 -1.71 -12.08 8.12
CA PHE A 39 -3.14 -12.37 8.14
C PHE A 39 -3.55 -13.31 6.99
N VAL A 40 -3.97 -14.52 7.33
CA VAL A 40 -4.20 -15.61 6.36
C VAL A 40 -5.63 -15.64 5.79
N ALA A 41 -6.60 -14.99 6.42
CA ALA A 41 -7.99 -15.02 6.00
C ALA A 41 -8.59 -13.62 6.01
N ALA A 42 -9.21 -13.24 4.89
CA ALA A 42 -9.93 -11.99 4.78
C ALA A 42 -11.37 -12.16 5.29
N ASN A 43 -11.75 -11.43 6.32
CA ASN A 43 -13.11 -11.30 6.81
C ASN A 43 -13.39 -9.84 7.21
N GLU A 44 -14.62 -9.52 7.57
CA GLU A 44 -15.07 -8.17 7.95
C GLU A 44 -14.29 -7.60 9.16
N GLU A 45 -14.01 -8.44 10.16
CA GLU A 45 -13.22 -8.03 11.34
C GLU A 45 -11.80 -7.65 10.95
N GLN A 46 -11.21 -8.39 10.02
CA GLN A 46 -9.89 -8.13 9.48
C GLN A 46 -9.84 -6.81 8.70
N PHE A 47 -10.86 -6.51 7.90
CA PHE A 47 -10.94 -5.24 7.19
C PHE A 47 -11.06 -4.05 8.14
N ASN A 48 -11.78 -4.18 9.25
CA ASN A 48 -11.83 -3.16 10.29
C ASN A 48 -10.47 -2.95 10.98
N TYR A 49 -9.66 -4.00 11.12
CA TYR A 49 -8.30 -3.87 11.58
C TYR A 49 -7.41 -3.14 10.55
N ILE A 50 -7.55 -3.47 9.27
CA ILE A 50 -6.83 -2.79 8.16
C ILE A 50 -7.13 -1.29 8.16
N LYS A 51 -8.40 -0.89 8.35
CA LYS A 51 -8.77 0.53 8.42
C LYS A 51 -7.99 1.28 9.49
N ARG A 52 -7.83 0.69 10.69
CA ARG A 52 -7.02 1.31 11.76
C ARG A 52 -5.56 1.48 11.37
N LEU A 53 -4.98 0.52 10.64
CA LEU A 53 -3.63 0.66 10.12
C LEU A 53 -3.54 1.76 9.06
N LEU A 54 -4.55 1.88 8.21
CA LEU A 54 -4.64 2.94 7.20
C LEU A 54 -4.82 4.32 7.83
N ASP A 55 -5.58 4.44 8.93
CA ASP A 55 -5.74 5.70 9.68
C ASP A 55 -4.40 6.27 10.16
N GLU A 56 -3.41 5.41 10.42
CA GLU A 56 -2.06 5.80 10.86
C GLU A 56 -1.05 5.86 9.71
N THR A 57 -1.47 5.59 8.47
CA THR A 57 -0.59 5.47 7.30
C THR A 57 -0.28 6.84 6.69
N ASP A 58 1.00 7.08 6.42
CA ASP A 58 1.46 8.29 5.73
C ASP A 58 1.39 8.16 4.20
N TYR A 59 1.81 7.02 3.65
CA TYR A 59 1.80 6.73 2.19
C TYR A 59 1.32 5.31 1.93
N TYR A 60 0.63 5.13 0.81
CA TYR A 60 0.05 3.85 0.41
C TYR A 60 0.69 3.37 -0.89
N ILE A 61 1.25 2.16 -0.89
CA ILE A 61 1.80 1.51 -2.08
C ILE A 61 0.88 0.37 -2.48
N LEU A 62 0.38 0.40 -3.72
CA LEU A 62 -0.47 -0.62 -4.30
C LEU A 62 0.26 -1.37 -5.41
N ILE A 63 0.33 -2.69 -5.31
CA ILE A 63 0.91 -3.54 -6.36
C ILE A 63 -0.22 -4.33 -7.04
N ILE A 64 -0.36 -4.18 -8.35
CA ILE A 64 -1.38 -4.86 -9.14
C ILE A 64 -0.72 -5.77 -10.18
N GLY A 65 -0.98 -7.07 -10.07
CA GLY A 65 -0.65 -8.10 -11.04
C GLY A 65 -1.84 -8.47 -11.94
N ASN A 66 -2.11 -9.79 -12.05
CA ASN A 66 -3.22 -10.34 -12.85
C ASN A 66 -4.29 -11.07 -12.01
N ARG A 67 -4.39 -10.73 -10.70
CA ARG A 67 -5.47 -11.18 -9.82
C ARG A 67 -6.21 -10.00 -9.21
N TYR A 68 -7.54 -10.14 -9.15
CA TYR A 68 -8.41 -9.19 -8.46
C TYR A 68 -8.36 -9.37 -6.94
N GLY A 69 -8.10 -10.60 -6.50
CA GLY A 69 -8.00 -10.97 -5.10
C GLY A 69 -9.30 -11.47 -4.48
N SER A 70 -9.22 -11.76 -3.18
CA SER A 70 -10.36 -12.23 -2.40
C SER A 70 -11.44 -11.15 -2.31
N GLN A 71 -12.70 -11.54 -2.53
CA GLN A 71 -13.83 -10.63 -2.55
C GLN A 71 -14.61 -10.73 -1.24
N ALA A 72 -15.12 -9.59 -0.76
CA ALA A 72 -16.10 -9.52 0.31
C ALA A 72 -17.51 -9.89 -0.21
N ASP A 73 -18.52 -9.91 0.66
CA ASP A 73 -19.91 -10.31 0.35
C ASP A 73 -20.55 -9.43 -0.73
N ASP A 74 -20.12 -8.16 -0.85
CA ASP A 74 -20.53 -7.23 -1.90
C ASP A 74 -19.85 -7.47 -3.25
N GLY A 75 -18.93 -8.44 -3.33
CA GLY A 75 -18.20 -8.82 -4.53
C GLY A 75 -17.07 -7.87 -4.89
N ILE A 76 -16.69 -6.92 -4.03
CA ILE A 76 -15.53 -6.05 -4.18
C ILE A 76 -14.33 -6.73 -3.51
N SER A 77 -13.15 -6.68 -4.14
CA SER A 77 -11.95 -7.25 -3.52
C SER A 77 -11.48 -6.42 -2.33
N TYR A 78 -10.86 -7.09 -1.33
CA TYR A 78 -10.29 -6.38 -0.19
C TYR A 78 -9.22 -5.38 -0.62
N THR A 79 -8.41 -5.70 -1.61
CA THR A 79 -7.41 -4.78 -2.18
C THR A 79 -8.06 -3.52 -2.77
N GLU A 80 -9.20 -3.64 -3.45
CA GLU A 80 -9.94 -2.48 -3.94
C GLU A 80 -10.57 -1.67 -2.80
N LYS A 81 -11.12 -2.33 -1.78
CA LYS A 81 -11.65 -1.65 -0.58
C LYS A 81 -10.57 -0.90 0.20
N GLU A 82 -9.35 -1.46 0.32
CA GLU A 82 -8.20 -0.80 0.93
C GLU A 82 -7.81 0.46 0.15
N PHE A 83 -7.77 0.36 -1.19
CA PHE A 83 -7.49 1.47 -2.07
C PHE A 83 -8.53 2.59 -1.93
N ASP A 84 -9.82 2.24 -1.95
CA ASP A 84 -10.89 3.21 -1.79
C ASP A 84 -10.79 3.93 -0.45
N TYR A 85 -10.60 3.18 0.64
CA TYR A 85 -10.46 3.76 1.97
C TYR A 85 -9.22 4.67 2.08
N ALA A 86 -8.07 4.26 1.53
CA ALA A 86 -6.86 5.07 1.52
C ALA A 86 -7.04 6.39 0.74
N THR A 87 -7.74 6.34 -0.41
CA THR A 87 -8.02 7.55 -1.20
C THR A 87 -9.05 8.46 -0.54
N ASP A 88 -10.05 7.91 0.15
CA ASP A 88 -11.03 8.67 0.94
C ASP A 88 -10.36 9.43 2.10
N LEU A 89 -9.33 8.83 2.73
CA LEU A 89 -8.51 9.48 3.77
C LEU A 89 -7.52 10.52 3.20
N GLY A 90 -7.41 10.65 1.89
CA GLY A 90 -6.46 11.56 1.27
C GLY A 90 -5.01 11.12 1.40
N ILE A 91 -4.74 9.83 1.54
CA ILE A 91 -3.38 9.28 1.60
C ILE A 91 -2.78 9.30 0.19
N PRO A 92 -1.55 9.85 -0.01
CA PRO A 92 -0.87 9.76 -1.30
C PRO A 92 -0.64 8.31 -1.71
N VAL A 93 -1.03 7.95 -2.93
CA VAL A 93 -0.96 6.58 -3.46
C VAL A 93 0.13 6.46 -4.52
N ILE A 94 0.97 5.45 -4.37
CA ILE A 94 1.92 4.99 -5.39
C ILE A 94 1.42 3.65 -5.91
N ALA A 95 0.98 3.60 -7.16
CA ALA A 95 0.47 2.38 -7.77
C ALA A 95 1.50 1.77 -8.73
N CYS A 96 1.82 0.52 -8.48
CA CYS A 96 2.72 -0.30 -9.27
C CYS A 96 1.87 -1.27 -10.10
N VAL A 97 1.67 -1.00 -11.38
CA VAL A 97 0.75 -1.73 -12.24
C VAL A 97 1.53 -2.57 -13.24
N HIS A 98 1.33 -3.90 -13.24
CA HIS A 98 2.04 -4.77 -14.20
C HIS A 98 1.76 -4.35 -15.64
N SER A 99 2.81 -4.13 -16.45
CA SER A 99 2.69 -3.56 -17.80
C SER A 99 1.90 -4.47 -18.76
N ASN A 100 2.12 -5.78 -18.65
CA ASN A 100 1.42 -6.78 -19.45
C ASN A 100 0.99 -7.98 -18.57
N PRO A 101 -0.18 -7.90 -17.90
CA PRO A 101 -0.61 -8.95 -16.97
C PRO A 101 -0.87 -10.30 -17.64
N ASP A 102 -1.15 -10.32 -18.95
CA ASP A 102 -1.48 -11.56 -19.69
C ASP A 102 -0.27 -12.49 -19.88
N ILE A 103 0.96 -11.99 -19.72
CA ILE A 103 2.16 -12.83 -19.76
C ILE A 103 2.45 -13.51 -18.42
N LEU A 104 1.76 -13.13 -17.35
CA LEU A 104 1.94 -13.76 -16.05
C LEU A 104 1.43 -15.21 -16.08
N PRO A 105 2.11 -16.13 -15.36
CA PRO A 105 1.70 -17.51 -15.28
C PRO A 105 0.25 -17.69 -14.82
N VAL A 106 -0.38 -18.80 -15.22
CA VAL A 106 -1.79 -19.09 -14.89
C VAL A 106 -2.02 -19.15 -13.38
N ASP A 107 -1.05 -19.64 -12.62
CA ASP A 107 -1.08 -19.68 -11.16
C ASP A 107 -1.01 -18.28 -10.50
N LYS A 108 -0.59 -17.27 -11.26
CA LYS A 108 -0.59 -15.86 -10.88
C LYS A 108 -1.74 -15.05 -11.48
N SER A 109 -2.72 -15.71 -12.10
CA SER A 109 -3.77 -15.07 -12.88
C SER A 109 -5.16 -15.56 -12.49
N ASP A 110 -6.15 -14.69 -12.54
CA ASP A 110 -7.54 -15.11 -12.46
C ASP A 110 -7.96 -15.78 -13.78
N THR A 111 -8.71 -16.87 -13.68
CA THR A 111 -9.22 -17.61 -14.86
C THR A 111 -10.67 -17.25 -15.19
N ASN A 112 -11.45 -16.77 -14.22
CA ASN A 112 -12.85 -16.42 -14.38
C ASN A 112 -12.99 -15.09 -15.14
N ALA A 113 -13.75 -15.08 -16.23
CA ALA A 113 -13.94 -13.89 -17.08
C ALA A 113 -14.58 -12.70 -16.35
N CYS A 114 -15.52 -12.95 -15.42
CA CYS A 114 -16.16 -11.90 -14.64
C CYS A 114 -15.16 -11.25 -13.69
N VAL A 115 -14.29 -12.05 -13.04
CA VAL A 115 -13.25 -11.55 -12.12
C VAL A 115 -12.19 -10.76 -12.89
N LYS A 116 -11.79 -11.24 -14.09
CA LYS A 116 -10.88 -10.48 -14.98
C LYS A 116 -11.46 -9.11 -15.36
N GLN A 117 -12.77 -9.06 -15.64
CA GLN A 117 -13.43 -7.78 -15.95
C GLN A 117 -13.41 -6.82 -14.75
N LYS A 118 -13.61 -7.34 -13.52
CA LYS A 118 -13.49 -6.54 -12.29
C LYS A 118 -12.07 -6.00 -12.13
N LEU A 119 -11.04 -6.85 -12.31
CA LEU A 119 -9.65 -6.43 -12.28
C LEU A 119 -9.36 -5.33 -13.30
N CYS A 120 -9.85 -5.48 -14.53
CA CYS A 120 -9.67 -4.46 -15.58
C CYS A 120 -10.27 -3.12 -15.16
N LYS A 121 -11.49 -3.12 -14.59
CA LYS A 121 -12.13 -1.91 -14.07
C LYS A 121 -11.34 -1.30 -12.92
N PHE A 122 -10.87 -2.10 -11.99
CA PHE A 122 -10.06 -1.64 -10.87
C PHE A 122 -8.73 -1.04 -11.33
N ARG A 123 -8.01 -1.68 -12.25
CA ARG A 123 -6.79 -1.12 -12.86
C ARG A 123 -7.04 0.24 -13.49
N ASN A 124 -8.10 0.37 -14.29
CA ASN A 124 -8.48 1.64 -14.91
C ASN A 124 -8.85 2.71 -13.86
N LYS A 125 -9.58 2.34 -12.81
CA LYS A 125 -9.92 3.22 -11.68
C LYS A 125 -8.65 3.78 -11.03
N VAL A 126 -7.68 2.92 -10.73
CA VAL A 126 -6.40 3.30 -10.12
C VAL A 126 -5.60 4.22 -11.02
N MET A 127 -5.39 3.86 -12.29
CA MET A 127 -4.57 4.63 -13.23
C MET A 127 -5.16 6.00 -13.58
N ASN A 128 -6.47 6.18 -13.45
CA ASN A 128 -7.16 7.45 -13.73
C ASN A 128 -7.50 8.26 -12.46
N HIS A 129 -7.10 7.78 -11.28
CA HIS A 129 -7.40 8.48 -10.04
C HIS A 129 -6.43 9.63 -9.81
N ARG A 130 -6.96 10.83 -9.53
CA ARG A 130 -6.20 12.09 -9.42
C ARG A 130 -5.10 12.12 -8.34
N MET A 131 -5.22 11.28 -7.32
CA MET A 131 -4.28 11.20 -6.18
C MET A 131 -3.26 10.07 -6.33
N VAL A 132 -3.23 9.43 -7.48
CA VAL A 132 -2.37 8.27 -7.72
C VAL A 132 -1.23 8.66 -8.65
N SER A 133 -0.01 8.49 -8.18
CA SER A 133 1.16 8.39 -9.04
C SER A 133 1.37 6.93 -9.40
N TYR A 134 1.30 6.57 -10.67
CA TYR A 134 1.51 5.17 -11.05
C TYR A 134 2.68 5.00 -11.99
N PHE A 135 3.30 3.82 -11.96
CA PHE A 135 4.28 3.36 -12.93
C PHE A 135 4.03 1.89 -13.28
N SER A 136 4.57 1.47 -14.42
CA SER A 136 4.46 0.10 -14.89
C SER A 136 5.71 -0.70 -14.53
N TRP A 137 5.52 -1.96 -14.14
CA TRP A 137 6.60 -2.88 -13.82
C TRP A 137 6.48 -4.19 -14.60
N VAL A 138 7.58 -4.94 -14.72
CA VAL A 138 7.66 -6.25 -15.40
C VAL A 138 8.22 -7.32 -14.46
N ASN A 139 9.22 -6.97 -13.68
CA ASN A 139 9.87 -7.92 -12.78
C ASN A 139 10.10 -7.28 -11.39
N PRO A 140 10.30 -8.09 -10.31
CA PRO A 140 10.47 -7.58 -8.96
C PRO A 140 11.68 -6.65 -8.75
N SER A 141 12.74 -6.82 -9.55
CA SER A 141 13.95 -5.99 -9.42
C SER A 141 13.68 -4.54 -9.85
N ASP A 142 13.02 -4.39 -11.01
CA ASP A 142 12.65 -3.06 -11.53
C ASP A 142 11.65 -2.39 -10.59
N LEU A 143 10.68 -3.17 -10.09
CA LEU A 143 9.69 -2.71 -9.13
C LEU A 143 10.36 -2.11 -7.88
N SER A 144 11.40 -2.77 -7.35
CA SER A 144 12.13 -2.29 -6.16
C SER A 144 12.79 -0.92 -6.37
N ALA A 145 13.41 -0.71 -7.53
CA ALA A 145 14.09 0.55 -7.86
C ALA A 145 13.08 1.69 -8.07
N GLU A 146 12.03 1.43 -8.85
CA GLU A 146 11.00 2.42 -9.17
C GLU A 146 10.20 2.85 -7.91
N VAL A 147 9.86 1.92 -7.02
CA VAL A 147 9.20 2.23 -5.75
C VAL A 147 10.05 3.17 -4.90
N ALA A 148 11.36 2.93 -4.82
CA ALA A 148 12.24 3.79 -4.03
C ALA A 148 12.23 5.24 -4.54
N VAL A 149 12.32 5.43 -5.86
CA VAL A 149 12.25 6.76 -6.49
C VAL A 149 10.88 7.39 -6.30
N ALA A 150 9.80 6.63 -6.57
CA ALA A 150 8.43 7.13 -6.44
C ALA A 150 8.10 7.54 -4.99
N LEU A 151 8.58 6.78 -4.01
CA LEU A 151 8.35 7.10 -2.60
C LEU A 151 9.12 8.37 -2.17
N ILE A 152 10.36 8.55 -2.62
CA ILE A 152 11.12 9.78 -2.35
C ILE A 152 10.39 11.00 -2.96
N ASN A 153 9.92 10.88 -4.19
CA ASN A 153 9.17 11.95 -4.84
C ASN A 153 7.86 12.25 -4.10
N ALA A 154 7.10 11.20 -3.72
CA ALA A 154 5.86 11.38 -2.97
C ALA A 154 6.09 12.08 -1.61
N ILE A 155 7.19 11.77 -0.92
CA ILE A 155 7.56 12.41 0.35
C ILE A 155 7.88 13.92 0.14
N ASN A 156 8.53 14.26 -0.97
CA ASN A 156 8.85 15.65 -1.28
C ASN A 156 7.63 16.46 -1.73
N ASP A 157 6.77 15.86 -2.57
CA ASP A 157 5.64 16.54 -3.19
C ASP A 157 4.41 16.61 -2.27
N TYR A 158 4.24 15.61 -1.41
CA TYR A 158 3.09 15.47 -0.49
C TYR A 158 3.57 15.17 0.94
N PRO A 159 4.19 16.14 1.64
CA PRO A 159 4.76 15.93 2.96
C PRO A 159 3.69 15.53 3.98
N ARG A 160 3.99 14.51 4.79
CA ARG A 160 3.15 13.98 5.86
C ARG A 160 3.80 14.20 7.23
N LEU A 161 3.04 13.99 8.30
CA LEU A 161 3.52 14.16 9.67
C LEU A 161 4.66 13.18 9.99
N GLY A 162 4.48 11.91 9.70
CA GLY A 162 5.46 10.87 9.99
C GLY A 162 5.77 10.71 11.47
N TRP A 163 6.80 9.93 11.77
CA TRP A 163 7.23 9.55 13.11
C TRP A 163 8.63 10.08 13.39
N GLU A 164 8.81 10.77 14.51
CA GLU A 164 10.11 11.20 15.01
C GLU A 164 10.32 10.71 16.44
N ARG A 165 11.57 10.33 16.75
CA ARG A 165 11.91 10.06 18.15
C ARG A 165 11.84 11.37 18.91
N VAL A 166 10.99 11.45 19.91
CA VAL A 166 11.04 12.55 20.87
C VAL A 166 12.40 12.46 21.55
N ALA A 167 13.24 13.51 21.39
CA ALA A 167 14.42 13.64 22.21
C ALA A 167 13.93 13.67 23.66
N SER A 168 14.61 12.92 24.55
CA SER A 168 14.34 13.06 25.98
C SER A 168 14.70 14.51 26.37
N TYR A 169 13.73 15.40 26.25
CA TYR A 169 13.82 16.64 26.98
C TYR A 169 13.88 16.25 28.46
N GLU A 170 14.86 16.72 29.17
CA GLU A 170 14.79 16.79 30.64
C GLU A 170 13.50 17.55 30.97
N ASN A 171 12.49 16.77 31.31
CA ASN A 171 11.09 17.18 31.40
C ASN A 171 10.83 17.88 32.72
N SER A 172 11.50 19.01 32.99
CA SER A 172 11.07 19.91 34.10
C SER A 172 9.90 20.81 33.68
N ASP A 173 9.80 21.20 32.40
CA ASP A 173 8.82 22.24 32.00
C ASP A 173 7.45 21.70 31.57
N LEU A 174 7.36 20.44 31.05
CA LEU A 174 6.07 19.84 30.68
C LEU A 174 5.31 19.24 31.89
N LEU A 175 6.02 18.76 32.91
CA LEU A 175 5.38 18.26 34.14
C LEU A 175 4.77 19.39 34.96
N ASN A 176 5.25 20.63 34.83
CA ASN A 176 4.70 21.77 35.49
C ASN A 176 3.41 22.30 34.83
N GLN A 177 3.18 22.02 33.53
CA GLN A 177 1.96 22.42 32.79
C GLN A 177 0.78 21.45 32.96
N ILE A 178 1.01 20.24 33.49
CA ILE A 178 -0.04 19.25 33.74
C ILE A 178 -0.59 19.29 35.16
N ASN A 179 0.10 19.99 36.08
CA ASN A 179 -0.26 20.06 37.48
C ASN A 179 -0.88 21.41 37.89
N ASP A 180 -1.14 22.31 36.96
CA ASP A 180 -1.96 23.51 37.11
C ASP A 180 -3.34 23.30 36.42
#